data_3e91aff04bcfb2bde9a75b5820ab29a5
#
_entry.id   3e91aff04bcfb2bde9a75b5820ab29a5
#
_cell.length_a   1.000
_cell.length_b   1.000
_cell.length_c   1.000
_cell.angle_alpha   90.00
_cell.angle_beta   90.00
_cell.angle_gamma   90.00
#
_symmetry.space_group_name_H-M   'P 1'
#
loop_
_entity.id
_entity.type
_entity.pdbx_description
1 polymer ?
#
loop_
_entity_poly.entity_id
_entity_poly.type
_entity_poly.pdbx_seq_one_letter_code
_entity_poly.pdbx_strand_id
1 'polypeptide(L)'
;IPRVVMGSMNPKAGCAGSIINLLEMKAFNHQVEVTRDVLREECSAILQTFFSEMREKQRAKRAPGTLIRSLRGGLPGYTIVEGSEENAEDIQKLMAGNEEYFRLVKEKLPTLEGARESYTILPPNTSREQKTFAVFYKKGKCTAVLDFIQGYPKESVGFIGLFMLAADCQGKGIGKKMFRHICEAAEKAGLEKLRLGCYAANETGRIFWEKQGFQLAEIQEKDGQKLLVLELALKNRNTALHRQKNLLQSHL
;
A
#
# COMPACT_ATOMS: atom_id res chain seq x y z
N ILE A 1 40.11 -0.41 -16.05
CA ILE A 1 40.02 -1.83 -15.57
C ILE A 1 40.50 -2.70 -16.73
N PRO A 2 41.63 -3.40 -16.60
CA PRO A 2 42.19 -4.20 -17.71
C PRO A 2 41.47 -5.56 -17.88
N ARG A 3 40.85 -6.09 -16.82
CA ARG A 3 40.22 -7.41 -16.84
C ARG A 3 38.93 -7.44 -16.03
N VAL A 4 37.91 -8.14 -16.53
CA VAL A 4 36.65 -8.45 -15.87
C VAL A 4 36.48 -9.97 -15.81
N VAL A 5 36.15 -10.49 -14.63
CA VAL A 5 35.85 -11.91 -14.41
C VAL A 5 34.38 -12.05 -14.01
N MET A 6 33.65 -12.93 -14.67
CA MET A 6 32.22 -13.15 -14.47
C MET A 6 31.94 -14.62 -14.18
N GLY A 7 31.17 -14.89 -13.11
CA GLY A 7 30.73 -16.22 -12.76
C GLY A 7 29.47 -16.65 -13.49
N SER A 8 28.42 -15.83 -13.42
CA SER A 8 27.13 -16.16 -13.99
C SER A 8 26.61 -15.08 -14.93
N MET A 9 25.99 -15.50 -16.02
CA MET A 9 25.34 -14.62 -17.00
C MET A 9 23.87 -14.38 -16.62
N ASN A 10 23.36 -13.18 -16.88
CA ASN A 10 21.95 -12.87 -16.67
C ASN A 10 21.18 -12.93 -17.99
N PRO A 11 20.31 -13.95 -18.22
CA PRO A 11 19.62 -14.12 -19.51
C PRO A 11 18.58 -13.03 -19.81
N LYS A 12 18.23 -12.19 -18.82
CA LYS A 12 17.20 -11.16 -18.97
C LYS A 12 17.74 -9.72 -19.06
N ALA A 13 18.96 -9.49 -18.62
CA ALA A 13 19.59 -8.17 -18.60
C ALA A 13 21.11 -8.28 -18.51
N GLY A 14 21.82 -7.27 -19.01
CA GLY A 14 23.27 -7.17 -18.82
C GLY A 14 23.99 -6.72 -20.08
N CYS A 15 25.02 -5.90 -19.86
CA CYS A 15 25.80 -5.25 -20.93
C CYS A 15 27.23 -5.81 -21.06
N ALA A 16 27.55 -6.87 -20.33
CA ALA A 16 28.85 -7.51 -20.30
C ALA A 16 28.86 -8.88 -21.02
N GLY A 17 28.02 -9.04 -22.03
CA GLY A 17 27.93 -10.26 -22.84
C GLY A 17 26.72 -11.12 -22.54
N SER A 18 25.84 -10.74 -21.61
CA SER A 18 24.58 -11.46 -21.36
C SER A 18 23.53 -11.20 -22.46
N ILE A 19 23.18 -9.93 -22.72
CA ILE A 19 22.27 -9.48 -23.78
C ILE A 19 23.05 -8.64 -24.80
N ILE A 20 23.80 -7.65 -24.31
CA ILE A 20 24.68 -6.80 -25.10
C ILE A 20 26.09 -6.97 -24.56
N ASN A 21 27.11 -6.81 -25.42
CA ASN A 21 28.50 -6.88 -25.00
C ASN A 21 29.22 -5.54 -25.27
N LEU A 22 29.16 -4.65 -24.27
CA LEU A 22 29.85 -3.36 -24.35
C LEU A 22 31.34 -3.46 -24.03
N LEU A 23 31.77 -4.50 -23.31
CA LEU A 23 33.18 -4.64 -22.88
C LEU A 23 34.14 -4.97 -24.05
N GLU A 24 33.62 -5.58 -25.12
CA GLU A 24 34.38 -6.00 -26.31
C GLU A 24 33.99 -5.20 -27.56
N MET A 25 33.31 -4.05 -27.42
CA MET A 25 32.96 -3.18 -28.54
C MET A 25 34.19 -2.46 -29.05
N LYS A 26 34.59 -2.76 -30.29
CA LYS A 26 35.78 -2.16 -30.96
C LYS A 26 35.74 -0.63 -31.08
N ALA A 27 34.54 -0.02 -31.00
CA ALA A 27 34.35 1.42 -31.04
C ALA A 27 34.81 2.16 -29.79
N PHE A 28 35.03 1.45 -28.67
CA PHE A 28 35.52 2.07 -27.44
C PHE A 28 37.03 2.14 -27.41
N ASN A 29 37.54 3.24 -26.89
CA ASN A 29 39.00 3.51 -26.80
C ASN A 29 39.72 2.57 -25.82
N HIS A 30 38.98 1.86 -24.97
CA HIS A 30 39.52 0.92 -24.00
C HIS A 30 38.87 -0.45 -24.19
N GLN A 31 39.71 -1.46 -24.36
CA GLN A 31 39.30 -2.86 -24.47
C GLN A 31 39.57 -3.59 -23.16
N VAL A 32 38.68 -4.46 -22.78
CA VAL A 32 38.74 -5.20 -21.51
C VAL A 32 38.84 -6.69 -21.78
N GLU A 33 39.81 -7.35 -21.18
CA GLU A 33 39.84 -8.82 -21.18
C GLU A 33 38.70 -9.38 -20.35
N VAL A 34 37.88 -10.25 -20.95
CA VAL A 34 36.69 -10.81 -20.26
C VAL A 34 36.86 -12.30 -20.09
N THR A 35 36.92 -12.74 -18.82
CA THR A 35 36.88 -14.16 -18.44
C THR A 35 35.48 -14.52 -17.96
N ARG A 36 34.80 -15.42 -18.66
CA ARG A 36 33.42 -15.83 -18.35
C ARG A 36 33.38 -17.20 -17.69
N ASP A 37 32.22 -17.51 -17.10
CA ASP A 37 31.86 -18.83 -16.54
C ASP A 37 32.76 -19.34 -15.42
N VAL A 38 33.44 -18.43 -14.70
CA VAL A 38 34.25 -18.79 -13.53
C VAL A 38 33.34 -19.17 -12.37
N LEU A 39 33.37 -20.44 -11.96
CA LEU A 39 32.48 -21.01 -10.93
C LEU A 39 31.00 -20.75 -11.28
N ARG A 40 30.61 -20.97 -12.51
CA ARG A 40 29.30 -20.60 -13.04
C ARG A 40 28.14 -21.22 -12.26
N GLU A 41 28.24 -22.50 -11.95
CA GLU A 41 27.18 -23.22 -11.24
C GLU A 41 27.04 -22.73 -9.81
N GLU A 42 28.14 -22.56 -9.10
CA GLU A 42 28.17 -22.06 -7.72
C GLU A 42 27.65 -20.61 -7.65
N CYS A 43 28.09 -19.75 -8.55
CA CYS A 43 27.61 -18.38 -8.63
C CYS A 43 26.10 -18.32 -8.94
N SER A 44 25.63 -19.16 -9.85
CA SER A 44 24.21 -19.26 -10.19
C SER A 44 23.38 -19.78 -9.02
N ALA A 45 23.86 -20.80 -8.31
CA ALA A 45 23.19 -21.37 -7.15
C ALA A 45 23.07 -20.35 -6.01
N ILE A 46 24.13 -19.61 -5.71
CA ILE A 46 24.11 -18.55 -4.67
C ILE A 46 23.07 -17.47 -5.01
N LEU A 47 23.04 -17.01 -6.26
CA LEU A 47 22.07 -16.01 -6.71
C LEU A 47 20.63 -16.54 -6.66
N GLN A 48 20.41 -17.78 -7.10
CA GLN A 48 19.08 -18.41 -7.06
C GLN A 48 18.57 -18.57 -5.62
N THR A 49 19.44 -19.02 -4.71
CA THR A 49 19.10 -19.17 -3.28
C THR A 49 18.75 -17.81 -2.68
N PHE A 50 19.62 -16.80 -2.88
CA PHE A 50 19.37 -15.46 -2.38
C PHE A 50 18.03 -14.88 -2.86
N PHE A 51 17.74 -14.96 -4.17
CA PHE A 51 16.48 -14.45 -4.70
C PHE A 51 15.26 -15.28 -4.29
N SER A 52 15.42 -16.59 -4.06
CA SER A 52 14.39 -17.45 -3.50
C SER A 52 14.04 -17.03 -2.07
N GLU A 53 15.04 -16.90 -1.21
CA GLU A 53 14.85 -16.43 0.18
C GLU A 53 14.22 -15.03 0.24
N MET A 54 14.65 -14.13 -0.63
CA MET A 54 14.05 -12.79 -0.71
C MET A 54 12.58 -12.84 -1.10
N ARG A 55 12.21 -13.70 -2.07
CA ARG A 55 10.80 -13.92 -2.45
C ARG A 55 9.98 -14.52 -1.31
N GLU A 56 10.52 -15.49 -0.60
CA GLU A 56 9.86 -16.11 0.55
C GLU A 56 9.64 -15.11 1.70
N LYS A 57 10.67 -14.31 2.03
CA LYS A 57 10.54 -13.22 3.03
C LYS A 57 9.49 -12.19 2.63
N GLN A 58 9.40 -11.82 1.35
CA GLN A 58 8.35 -10.93 0.87
C GLN A 58 6.96 -11.58 0.91
N ARG A 59 6.88 -12.86 0.54
CA ARG A 59 5.64 -13.65 0.61
C ARG A 59 5.13 -13.78 2.04
N ALA A 60 6.01 -14.06 3.00
CA ALA A 60 5.66 -14.11 4.42
C ALA A 60 5.14 -12.78 4.97
N LYS A 61 5.72 -11.65 4.55
CA LYS A 61 5.23 -10.30 4.89
C LYS A 61 3.83 -10.01 4.32
N ARG A 62 3.50 -10.60 3.17
CA ARG A 62 2.22 -10.44 2.48
C ARG A 62 1.21 -11.55 2.80
N ALA A 63 1.51 -12.41 3.77
CA ALA A 63 0.61 -13.49 4.18
C ALA A 63 -0.77 -12.94 4.58
N PRO A 64 -1.86 -13.70 4.32
CA PRO A 64 -3.20 -13.32 4.73
C PRO A 64 -3.26 -12.88 6.19
N GLY A 65 -4.02 -11.83 6.48
CA GLY A 65 -4.18 -11.31 7.83
C GLY A 65 -2.96 -10.56 8.42
N THR A 66 -1.88 -10.36 7.67
CA THR A 66 -0.71 -9.60 8.17
C THR A 66 -1.08 -8.15 8.45
N LEU A 67 -1.88 -7.51 7.60
CA LEU A 67 -2.32 -6.14 7.80
C LEU A 67 -3.15 -6.00 9.08
N ILE A 68 -4.19 -6.82 9.26
CA ILE A 68 -5.05 -6.73 10.44
C ILE A 68 -4.29 -7.01 11.74
N ARG A 69 -3.35 -7.96 11.74
CA ARG A 69 -2.46 -8.20 12.89
C ARG A 69 -1.59 -7.00 13.21
N SER A 70 -1.05 -6.34 12.20
CA SER A 70 -0.24 -5.13 12.37
C SER A 70 -1.07 -3.95 12.86
N LEU A 71 -2.33 -3.84 12.42
CA LEU A 71 -3.26 -2.82 12.88
C LEU A 71 -3.61 -3.01 14.37
N ARG A 72 -3.86 -4.23 14.84
CA ARG A 72 -4.30 -4.52 16.22
C ARG A 72 -3.33 -4.04 17.29
N GLY A 73 -2.02 -4.05 17.01
CA GLY A 73 -1.01 -3.77 18.02
C GLY A 73 -0.57 -2.30 18.14
N GLY A 74 -1.04 -1.36 17.31
CA GLY A 74 -0.35 -0.08 17.14
C GLY A 74 -1.14 1.19 17.44
N LEU A 75 -2.43 1.11 17.79
CA LEU A 75 -3.24 2.29 18.08
C LEU A 75 -3.75 2.26 19.54
N PRO A 76 -3.05 2.92 20.49
CA PRO A 76 -3.41 2.88 21.90
C PRO A 76 -4.84 3.36 22.17
N GLY A 77 -5.58 2.58 22.96
CA GLY A 77 -6.96 2.88 23.34
C GLY A 77 -8.01 2.54 22.28
N TYR A 78 -7.61 1.84 21.22
CA TYR A 78 -8.52 1.29 20.21
C TYR A 78 -8.49 -0.24 20.24
N THR A 79 -9.67 -0.84 20.07
CA THR A 79 -9.82 -2.25 19.71
C THR A 79 -10.11 -2.31 18.21
N ILE A 80 -9.35 -3.13 17.48
CA ILE A 80 -9.49 -3.26 16.02
C ILE A 80 -9.86 -4.70 15.73
N VAL A 81 -11.00 -4.91 15.09
CA VAL A 81 -11.53 -6.22 14.72
C VAL A 81 -11.78 -6.29 13.22
N GLU A 82 -11.92 -7.49 12.70
CA GLU A 82 -12.31 -7.72 11.31
C GLU A 82 -13.81 -7.57 11.14
N GLY A 83 -14.25 -7.06 9.99
CA GLY A 83 -15.66 -6.95 9.64
C GLY A 83 -16.31 -8.33 9.56
N SER A 84 -17.39 -8.50 10.26
CA SER A 84 -18.14 -9.74 10.39
C SER A 84 -19.62 -9.47 10.70
N GLU A 85 -20.45 -10.52 10.76
CA GLU A 85 -21.84 -10.40 11.14
C GLU A 85 -22.04 -9.77 12.53
N GLU A 86 -21.12 -10.04 13.45
CA GLU A 86 -21.19 -9.52 14.84
C GLU A 86 -21.11 -8.00 14.92
N ASN A 87 -20.51 -7.35 13.92
CA ASN A 87 -20.35 -5.90 13.88
C ASN A 87 -21.03 -5.23 12.65
N ALA A 88 -21.83 -5.96 11.90
CA ALA A 88 -22.54 -5.47 10.71
C ALA A 88 -23.45 -4.27 11.01
N GLU A 89 -24.17 -4.30 12.13
CA GLU A 89 -25.02 -3.17 12.56
C GLU A 89 -24.21 -1.93 12.92
N ASP A 90 -23.05 -2.08 13.56
CA ASP A 90 -22.18 -0.97 13.91
C ASP A 90 -21.56 -0.33 12.66
N ILE A 91 -21.17 -1.16 11.68
CA ILE A 91 -20.70 -0.72 10.37
C ILE A 91 -21.83 0.07 9.68
N GLN A 92 -23.04 -0.47 9.63
CA GLN A 92 -24.20 0.16 9.00
C GLN A 92 -24.51 1.51 9.66
N LYS A 93 -24.57 1.58 10.99
CA LYS A 93 -24.83 2.82 11.76
C LYS A 93 -23.76 3.88 11.48
N LEU A 94 -22.47 3.48 11.45
CA LEU A 94 -21.37 4.40 11.14
C LEU A 94 -21.49 4.94 9.71
N MET A 95 -21.75 4.08 8.74
CA MET A 95 -21.88 4.48 7.34
C MET A 95 -23.11 5.36 7.13
N ALA A 96 -24.28 4.98 7.66
CA ALA A 96 -25.51 5.74 7.57
C ALA A 96 -25.39 7.13 8.23
N GLY A 97 -24.59 7.26 9.29
CA GLY A 97 -24.30 8.55 9.92
C GLY A 97 -23.46 9.52 9.07
N ASN A 98 -22.99 9.08 7.90
CA ASN A 98 -22.21 9.88 6.93
C ASN A 98 -23.06 10.25 5.70
N GLU A 99 -24.30 10.71 5.88
CA GLU A 99 -25.26 10.98 4.81
C GLU A 99 -24.71 11.89 3.71
N GLU A 100 -23.96 12.91 4.09
CA GLU A 100 -23.40 13.87 3.11
C GLU A 100 -22.43 13.18 2.15
N TYR A 101 -21.62 12.26 2.61
CA TYR A 101 -20.75 11.48 1.74
C TYR A 101 -21.54 10.71 0.69
N PHE A 102 -22.58 9.95 1.10
CA PHE A 102 -23.39 9.16 0.19
C PHE A 102 -24.16 10.05 -0.81
N ARG A 103 -24.65 11.20 -0.36
CA ARG A 103 -25.26 12.20 -1.25
C ARG A 103 -24.28 12.72 -2.31
N LEU A 104 -23.03 13.04 -1.92
CA LEU A 104 -21.99 13.55 -2.81
C LEU A 104 -21.58 12.51 -3.87
N VAL A 105 -21.46 11.25 -3.48
CA VAL A 105 -21.10 10.16 -4.40
C VAL A 105 -22.31 9.59 -5.16
N LYS A 106 -23.52 10.15 -4.96
CA LYS A 106 -24.78 9.74 -5.57
C LYS A 106 -25.16 8.28 -5.27
N GLU A 107 -24.76 7.78 -4.13
CA GLU A 107 -25.11 6.46 -3.64
C GLU A 107 -26.21 6.54 -2.58
N LYS A 108 -27.01 5.48 -2.48
CA LYS A 108 -28.00 5.35 -1.40
C LYS A 108 -27.30 5.09 -0.07
N LEU A 109 -27.94 5.53 1.03
CA LEU A 109 -27.49 5.15 2.37
C LEU A 109 -27.47 3.63 2.50
N PRO A 110 -26.39 3.06 3.05
CA PRO A 110 -26.25 1.62 3.16
C PRO A 110 -27.27 1.02 4.12
N THR A 111 -27.94 -0.01 3.64
CA THR A 111 -28.74 -0.91 4.43
C THR A 111 -27.83 -1.85 5.24
N LEU A 112 -28.42 -2.67 6.12
CA LEU A 112 -27.65 -3.71 6.81
C LEU A 112 -26.99 -4.69 5.81
N GLU A 113 -27.69 -5.02 4.71
CA GLU A 113 -27.13 -5.85 3.63
C GLU A 113 -25.97 -5.14 2.93
N GLY A 114 -26.09 -3.86 2.61
CA GLY A 114 -24.98 -3.07 2.05
C GLY A 114 -23.77 -2.99 3.00
N ALA A 115 -23.99 -2.97 4.31
CA ALA A 115 -22.91 -3.07 5.28
C ALA A 115 -22.22 -4.46 5.23
N ARG A 116 -22.98 -5.56 5.08
CA ARG A 116 -22.44 -6.90 4.86
C ARG A 116 -21.65 -7.00 3.57
N GLU A 117 -22.17 -6.44 2.50
CA GLU A 117 -21.46 -6.39 1.21
C GLU A 117 -20.12 -5.66 1.32
N SER A 118 -20.03 -4.58 2.09
CA SER A 118 -18.81 -3.78 2.21
C SER A 118 -17.60 -4.59 2.69
N TYR A 119 -17.78 -5.57 3.56
CA TYR A 119 -16.69 -6.42 4.03
C TYR A 119 -16.53 -7.72 3.22
N THR A 120 -17.45 -8.05 2.32
CA THR A 120 -17.43 -9.28 1.51
C THR A 120 -17.04 -9.04 0.05
N ILE A 121 -17.48 -7.94 -0.60
CA ILE A 121 -17.22 -7.64 -2.00
C ILE A 121 -15.71 -7.51 -2.27
N LEU A 122 -15.29 -8.07 -3.40
CA LEU A 122 -13.90 -8.06 -3.86
C LEU A 122 -13.78 -7.34 -5.22
N PRO A 123 -12.72 -6.57 -5.43
CA PRO A 123 -12.36 -6.10 -6.77
C PRO A 123 -12.07 -7.27 -7.73
N PRO A 124 -12.21 -7.06 -9.04
CA PRO A 124 -11.84 -8.07 -10.03
C PRO A 124 -10.42 -8.59 -9.84
N ASN A 125 -10.22 -9.88 -10.06
CA ASN A 125 -8.90 -10.55 -9.96
C ASN A 125 -8.24 -10.47 -8.58
N THR A 126 -9.05 -10.36 -7.51
CA THR A 126 -8.57 -10.42 -6.11
C THR A 126 -9.21 -11.59 -5.38
N SER A 127 -8.59 -12.00 -4.27
CA SER A 127 -9.10 -13.07 -3.41
C SER A 127 -9.45 -12.55 -2.00
N ARG A 128 -10.19 -13.35 -1.24
CA ARG A 128 -10.59 -12.99 0.14
C ARG A 128 -9.39 -12.76 1.04
N GLU A 129 -8.31 -13.47 0.82
CA GLU A 129 -7.06 -13.36 1.59
C GLU A 129 -6.36 -12.01 1.41
N GLN A 130 -6.62 -11.31 0.30
CA GLN A 130 -6.08 -9.97 0.04
C GLN A 130 -6.89 -8.87 0.72
N LYS A 131 -8.16 -9.15 1.09
CA LYS A 131 -9.04 -8.15 1.70
C LYS A 131 -8.88 -8.11 3.21
N THR A 132 -8.80 -6.92 3.74
CA THR A 132 -8.95 -6.61 5.17
C THR A 132 -10.02 -5.54 5.31
N PHE A 133 -11.12 -5.88 5.95
CA PHE A 133 -12.10 -4.88 6.39
C PHE A 133 -11.96 -4.72 7.90
N ALA A 134 -11.37 -3.61 8.34
CA ALA A 134 -11.09 -3.36 9.76
C ALA A 134 -12.12 -2.39 10.35
N VAL A 135 -12.64 -2.74 11.53
CA VAL A 135 -13.55 -1.93 12.32
C VAL A 135 -12.83 -1.45 13.58
N PHE A 136 -12.81 -0.15 13.80
CA PHE A 136 -12.09 0.49 14.90
C PHE A 136 -13.07 0.90 16.00
N TYR A 137 -12.88 0.34 17.18
CA TYR A 137 -13.65 0.68 18.36
C TYR A 137 -12.81 1.50 19.36
N LYS A 138 -13.45 2.47 19.99
CA LYS A 138 -12.90 3.21 21.12
C LYS A 138 -13.92 3.26 22.24
N LYS A 139 -13.59 2.71 23.41
CA LYS A 139 -14.50 2.60 24.55
C LYS A 139 -15.84 1.98 24.15
N GLY A 140 -15.82 0.91 23.37
CA GLY A 140 -17.01 0.17 22.90
C GLY A 140 -17.79 0.83 21.75
N LYS A 141 -17.44 2.05 21.31
CA LYS A 141 -18.09 2.74 20.20
C LYS A 141 -17.33 2.52 18.90
N CYS A 142 -18.03 2.15 17.82
CA CYS A 142 -17.47 2.11 16.46
C CYS A 142 -17.12 3.54 16.01
N THR A 143 -15.85 3.77 15.68
CA THR A 143 -15.31 5.10 15.37
C THR A 143 -14.79 5.25 13.95
N ALA A 144 -14.41 4.15 13.33
CA ALA A 144 -13.97 4.13 11.92
C ALA A 144 -14.08 2.74 11.32
N VAL A 145 -14.14 2.70 9.99
CA VAL A 145 -14.00 1.49 9.17
C VAL A 145 -12.94 1.71 8.11
N LEU A 146 -12.26 0.63 7.74
CA LEU A 146 -11.26 0.61 6.67
C LEU A 146 -11.49 -0.62 5.78
N ASP A 147 -11.75 -0.41 4.51
CA ASP A 147 -11.66 -1.43 3.46
C ASP A 147 -10.30 -1.34 2.78
N PHE A 148 -9.55 -2.42 2.81
CA PHE A 148 -8.19 -2.46 2.30
C PHE A 148 -7.94 -3.75 1.53
N ILE A 149 -7.42 -3.61 0.30
CA ILE A 149 -7.01 -4.73 -0.54
C ILE A 149 -5.49 -4.73 -0.68
N GLN A 150 -4.86 -5.77 -0.18
CA GLN A 150 -3.41 -5.95 -0.25
C GLN A 150 -3.01 -6.53 -1.60
N GLY A 151 -2.00 -5.93 -2.26
CA GLY A 151 -1.51 -6.42 -3.55
C GLY A 151 -2.40 -6.09 -4.75
N TYR A 152 -3.14 -4.99 -4.74
CA TYR A 152 -4.01 -4.54 -5.82
C TYR A 152 -3.73 -3.08 -6.20
N PRO A 153 -3.67 -2.72 -7.49
CA PRO A 153 -3.71 -3.57 -8.70
C PRO A 153 -2.39 -4.33 -8.97
N LYS A 154 -1.35 -4.11 -8.19
CA LYS A 154 -0.03 -4.76 -8.27
C LYS A 154 0.39 -5.24 -6.89
N GLU A 155 1.19 -6.29 -6.82
CA GLU A 155 1.62 -6.92 -5.58
C GLU A 155 2.19 -5.97 -4.51
N SER A 156 2.92 -4.92 -4.91
CA SER A 156 3.51 -3.96 -3.97
C SER A 156 2.59 -2.80 -3.58
N VAL A 157 1.33 -2.80 -4.06
CA VAL A 157 0.35 -1.73 -3.85
C VAL A 157 -0.74 -2.18 -2.88
N GLY A 158 -1.07 -1.34 -1.90
CA GLY A 158 -2.28 -1.47 -1.09
C GLY A 158 -3.36 -0.53 -1.61
N PHE A 159 -4.56 -1.04 -1.82
CA PHE A 159 -5.69 -0.23 -2.27
C PHE A 159 -6.65 0.02 -1.11
N ILE A 160 -6.97 1.29 -0.87
CA ILE A 160 -7.96 1.70 0.11
C ILE A 160 -9.29 1.85 -0.62
N GLY A 161 -10.20 0.89 -0.42
CA GLY A 161 -11.56 0.93 -0.96
C GLY A 161 -12.45 1.90 -0.21
N LEU A 162 -12.31 1.92 1.12
CA LEU A 162 -13.03 2.84 2.00
C LEU A 162 -12.19 3.15 3.24
N PHE A 163 -12.15 4.40 3.65
CA PHE A 163 -11.71 4.81 4.98
C PHE A 163 -12.69 5.87 5.49
N MET A 164 -13.54 5.50 6.41
CA MET A 164 -14.62 6.35 6.91
C MET A 164 -14.60 6.41 8.43
N LEU A 165 -14.66 7.62 8.97
CA LEU A 165 -14.82 7.86 10.39
C LEU A 165 -16.28 8.14 10.72
N ALA A 166 -16.71 7.78 11.92
CA ALA A 166 -17.98 8.25 12.44
C ALA A 166 -18.03 9.80 12.41
N ALA A 167 -19.17 10.38 12.06
CA ALA A 167 -19.31 11.82 11.83
C ALA A 167 -18.82 12.65 13.02
N ASP A 168 -19.14 12.23 14.24
CA ASP A 168 -18.70 12.90 15.48
C ASP A 168 -17.21 12.72 15.80
N CYS A 169 -16.50 11.87 15.07
CA CYS A 169 -15.05 11.67 15.18
C CYS A 169 -14.25 12.48 14.16
N GLN A 170 -14.90 13.13 13.20
CA GLN A 170 -14.26 13.91 12.16
C GLN A 170 -13.80 15.29 12.67
N GLY A 171 -12.91 15.95 11.93
CA GLY A 171 -12.39 17.30 12.28
C GLY A 171 -11.46 17.36 13.50
N LYS A 172 -11.26 16.26 14.23
CA LYS A 172 -10.51 16.18 15.52
C LYS A 172 -9.10 15.61 15.39
N GLY A 173 -8.56 15.52 14.17
CA GLY A 173 -7.24 14.93 13.90
C GLY A 173 -7.16 13.40 14.05
N ILE A 174 -8.26 12.72 14.41
CA ILE A 174 -8.33 11.28 14.61
C ILE A 174 -7.99 10.54 13.32
N GLY A 175 -8.56 10.95 12.19
CA GLY A 175 -8.30 10.35 10.88
C GLY A 175 -6.82 10.38 10.51
N LYS A 176 -6.12 11.50 10.73
CA LYS A 176 -4.66 11.62 10.51
C LYS A 176 -3.89 10.62 11.37
N LYS A 177 -4.26 10.47 12.65
CA LYS A 177 -3.61 9.53 13.58
C LYS A 177 -3.81 8.08 13.13
N MET A 178 -5.04 7.71 12.79
CA MET A 178 -5.37 6.37 12.30
C MET A 178 -4.65 6.07 10.98
N PHE A 179 -4.69 7.02 10.04
CA PHE A 179 -4.08 6.84 8.73
C PHE A 179 -2.55 6.65 8.81
N ARG A 180 -1.86 7.38 9.69
CA ARG A 180 -0.43 7.12 9.95
C ARG A 180 -0.19 5.68 10.38
N HIS A 181 -1.04 5.15 11.26
CA HIS A 181 -0.93 3.78 11.71
C HIS A 181 -1.24 2.76 10.59
N ILE A 182 -2.20 3.07 9.71
CA ILE A 182 -2.48 2.27 8.51
C ILE A 182 -1.24 2.23 7.59
N CYS A 183 -0.55 3.34 7.39
CA CYS A 183 0.70 3.37 6.62
C CYS A 183 1.78 2.48 7.24
N GLU A 184 1.99 2.57 8.55
CA GLU A 184 2.97 1.74 9.27
C GLU A 184 2.65 0.23 9.16
N ALA A 185 1.36 -0.12 9.23
CA ALA A 185 0.91 -1.50 9.03
C ALA A 185 1.11 -1.97 7.60
N ALA A 186 0.84 -1.12 6.60
CA ALA A 186 1.06 -1.41 5.19
C ALA A 186 2.55 -1.60 4.87
N GLU A 187 3.44 -0.76 5.42
CA GLU A 187 4.89 -0.92 5.29
C GLU A 187 5.37 -2.25 5.91
N LYS A 188 4.89 -2.61 7.10
CA LYS A 188 5.19 -3.90 7.73
C LYS A 188 4.68 -5.08 6.89
N ALA A 189 3.57 -4.92 6.20
CA ALA A 189 3.04 -5.89 5.25
C ALA A 189 3.82 -5.92 3.91
N GLY A 190 4.91 -5.16 3.77
CA GLY A 190 5.78 -5.15 2.60
C GLY A 190 5.25 -4.39 1.40
N LEU A 191 4.26 -3.50 1.61
CA LEU A 191 3.75 -2.64 0.57
C LEU A 191 4.65 -1.42 0.37
N GLU A 192 4.71 -0.93 -0.86
CA GLU A 192 5.54 0.21 -1.27
C GLU A 192 4.73 1.47 -1.53
N LYS A 193 3.45 1.27 -1.90
CA LYS A 193 2.52 2.35 -2.24
C LYS A 193 1.13 2.07 -1.68
N LEU A 194 0.39 3.14 -1.43
CA LEU A 194 -1.05 3.12 -1.25
C LEU A 194 -1.73 3.80 -2.44
N ARG A 195 -2.87 3.27 -2.84
CA ARG A 195 -3.71 3.81 -3.91
C ARG A 195 -5.15 3.84 -3.46
N LEU A 196 -5.90 4.83 -3.91
CA LEU A 196 -7.34 4.96 -3.65
C LEU A 196 -8.04 5.74 -4.76
N GLY A 197 -9.36 5.61 -4.82
CA GLY A 197 -10.24 6.47 -5.61
C GLY A 197 -10.94 7.49 -4.73
N CYS A 198 -10.95 8.75 -5.15
CA CYS A 198 -11.69 9.83 -4.50
C CYS A 198 -12.55 10.54 -5.53
N TYR A 199 -13.86 10.59 -5.35
CA TYR A 199 -14.73 11.37 -6.24
C TYR A 199 -14.37 12.85 -6.17
N ALA A 200 -14.28 13.50 -7.32
CA ALA A 200 -13.91 14.93 -7.39
C ALA A 200 -14.88 15.83 -6.61
N ALA A 201 -16.14 15.42 -6.51
CA ALA A 201 -17.17 16.09 -5.71
C ALA A 201 -16.92 16.02 -4.20
N ASN A 202 -16.15 15.02 -3.73
CA ASN A 202 -15.78 14.88 -2.31
C ASN A 202 -14.55 15.73 -1.98
N GLU A 203 -14.75 17.05 -1.91
CA GLU A 203 -13.67 18.01 -1.64
C GLU A 203 -13.02 17.77 -0.27
N THR A 204 -13.81 17.49 0.76
CA THR A 204 -13.32 17.20 2.13
C THR A 204 -12.39 15.99 2.14
N GLY A 205 -12.77 14.91 1.45
CA GLY A 205 -11.95 13.72 1.29
C GLY A 205 -10.68 14.00 0.50
N ARG A 206 -10.77 14.73 -0.61
CA ARG A 206 -9.62 15.13 -1.44
C ARG A 206 -8.60 15.91 -0.62
N ILE A 207 -9.03 16.97 0.10
CA ILE A 207 -8.16 17.77 0.96
C ILE A 207 -7.52 16.92 2.07
N PHE A 208 -8.27 15.98 2.65
CA PHE A 208 -7.71 15.05 3.64
C PHE A 208 -6.57 14.23 3.04
N TRP A 209 -6.78 13.60 1.88
CA TRP A 209 -5.79 12.75 1.24
C TRP A 209 -4.55 13.53 0.78
N GLU A 210 -4.73 14.70 0.19
CA GLU A 210 -3.63 15.60 -0.19
C GLU A 210 -2.76 15.98 1.03
N LYS A 211 -3.39 16.32 2.16
CA LYS A 211 -2.68 16.57 3.43
C LYS A 211 -1.97 15.34 4.00
N GLN A 212 -2.38 14.13 3.62
CA GLN A 212 -1.65 12.90 3.95
C GLN A 212 -0.50 12.62 2.97
N GLY A 213 -0.33 13.40 1.92
CA GLY A 213 0.76 13.29 0.94
C GLY A 213 0.41 12.48 -0.30
N PHE A 214 -0.86 12.15 -0.52
CA PHE A 214 -1.30 11.57 -1.78
C PHE A 214 -1.17 12.57 -2.92
N GLN A 215 -0.80 12.05 -4.09
CA GLN A 215 -0.71 12.81 -5.32
C GLN A 215 -1.66 12.21 -6.37
N LEU A 216 -2.17 13.06 -7.26
CA LEU A 216 -3.00 12.63 -8.38
C LEU A 216 -2.15 11.79 -9.34
N ALA A 217 -2.58 10.55 -9.57
CA ALA A 217 -1.96 9.63 -10.53
C ALA A 217 -2.76 9.55 -11.83
N GLU A 218 -4.09 9.58 -11.75
CA GLU A 218 -4.97 9.36 -12.90
C GLU A 218 -6.35 9.99 -12.63
N ILE A 219 -7.05 10.38 -13.68
CA ILE A 219 -8.48 10.77 -13.62
C ILE A 219 -9.27 9.76 -14.44
N GLN A 220 -10.27 9.16 -13.81
CA GLN A 220 -11.19 8.22 -14.42
C GLN A 220 -12.60 8.79 -14.40
N GLU A 221 -13.47 8.24 -15.22
CA GLU A 221 -14.91 8.48 -15.15
C GLU A 221 -15.61 7.21 -14.66
N LYS A 222 -16.41 7.34 -13.62
CA LYS A 222 -17.20 6.25 -13.06
C LYS A 222 -18.61 6.76 -12.78
N ASP A 223 -19.61 6.09 -13.36
CA ASP A 223 -21.04 6.41 -13.18
C ASP A 223 -21.36 7.90 -13.45
N GLY A 224 -20.74 8.47 -14.52
CA GLY A 224 -20.91 9.87 -14.90
C GLY A 224 -20.28 10.87 -13.92
N GLN A 225 -19.36 10.44 -13.07
CA GLN A 225 -18.64 11.28 -12.12
C GLN A 225 -17.12 11.12 -12.29
N LYS A 226 -16.40 12.22 -12.11
CA LYS A 226 -14.93 12.19 -12.11
C LYS A 226 -14.42 11.51 -10.83
N LEU A 227 -13.66 10.45 -11.00
CA LEU A 227 -12.95 9.74 -9.96
C LEU A 227 -11.44 10.06 -10.05
N LEU A 228 -10.91 10.69 -9.02
CA LEU A 228 -9.48 10.98 -8.90
C LEU A 228 -8.80 9.76 -8.29
N VAL A 229 -7.92 9.14 -9.05
CA VAL A 229 -7.07 8.06 -8.53
C VAL A 229 -5.83 8.70 -7.92
N LEU A 230 -5.66 8.51 -6.63
CA LEU A 230 -4.57 9.09 -5.83
C LEU A 230 -3.59 8.02 -5.39
N GLU A 231 -2.29 8.34 -5.39
CA GLU A 231 -1.21 7.45 -4.92
C GLU A 231 -0.34 8.10 -3.86
N LEU A 232 0.15 7.28 -2.94
CA LEU A 232 1.11 7.65 -1.90
C LEU A 232 2.25 6.64 -1.86
N ALA A 233 3.51 7.10 -2.00
CA ALA A 233 4.69 6.27 -1.75
C ALA A 233 4.94 6.13 -0.24
N LEU A 234 5.12 4.90 0.25
CA LEU A 234 5.34 4.61 1.67
C LEU A 234 6.81 4.77 2.08
N LYS A 235 7.74 4.30 1.29
CA LYS A 235 9.18 4.22 1.62
C LYS A 235 9.91 5.54 1.90
N ASN A 236 9.31 6.70 1.56
CA ASN A 236 9.94 8.02 1.78
C ASN A 236 9.45 8.76 3.03
N ARG A 237 8.49 8.22 3.78
CA ARG A 237 7.92 8.91 4.94
C ARG A 237 8.85 8.97 6.15
N ASN A 238 9.56 7.89 6.43
CA ASN A 238 10.46 7.84 7.59
C ASN A 238 11.67 8.75 7.43
N THR A 239 12.18 8.94 6.20
CA THR A 239 13.30 9.83 5.92
C THR A 239 12.90 11.31 6.00
N ALA A 240 11.70 11.67 5.55
CA ALA A 240 11.18 13.05 5.62
C ALA A 240 10.84 13.45 7.07
N LEU A 241 10.23 12.57 7.85
CA LEU A 241 9.93 12.80 9.28
C LEU A 241 11.19 12.90 10.15
N HIS A 242 12.24 12.12 9.86
CA HIS A 242 13.53 12.24 10.53
C HIS A 242 14.25 13.55 10.19
N ARG A 243 14.20 13.99 8.91
CA ARG A 243 14.76 15.30 8.52
C ARG A 243 14.04 16.47 9.17
N GLN A 244 12.72 16.44 9.27
CA GLN A 244 11.96 17.49 9.97
C GLN A 244 12.24 17.53 11.48
N LYS A 245 12.36 16.37 12.14
CA LYS A 245 12.75 16.30 13.57
C LYS A 245 14.16 16.83 13.82
N ASN A 246 15.11 16.48 12.95
CA ASN A 246 16.49 16.94 13.08
C ASN A 246 16.65 18.44 12.80
N LEU A 247 15.85 19.01 11.88
CA LEU A 247 15.82 20.46 11.64
C LEU A 247 15.20 21.26 12.82
N LEU A 248 14.22 20.69 13.51
CA LEU A 248 13.63 21.32 14.70
C LEU A 248 14.54 21.22 15.96
N GLN A 249 15.40 20.20 16.02
CA GLN A 249 16.38 20.04 17.12
C GLN A 249 17.68 20.84 16.91
N SER A 250 17.96 21.29 15.68
CA SER A 250 19.13 22.11 15.37
C SER A 250 18.88 23.62 15.51
N HIS A 251 17.67 24.02 15.87
CA HIS A 251 17.27 25.41 16.13
C HIS A 251 16.83 25.68 17.57
N LEU A 252 17.11 24.74 18.50
CA LEU A 252 17.04 24.90 19.94
C LEU A 252 18.45 24.83 20.55
#